data_35694cccfa2c7bdf7008349c3dcbd022
#
_entry.id   35694cccfa2c7bdf7008349c3dcbd022
#
_cell.length_a   1.000
_cell.length_b   1.000
_cell.length_c   1.000
_cell.angle_alpha   90.00
_cell.angle_beta   90.00
_cell.angle_gamma   90.00
#
_symmetry.space_group_name_H-M   'P 1'
#
loop_
_entity.id
_entity.type
_entity.pdbx_description
1 polymer ?
#
loop_
_entity_poly.entity_id
_entity_poly.type
_entity_poly.pdbx_seq_one_letter_code
_entity_poly.pdbx_strand_id
1 'polypeptide(L)'
;MKRILFMLFAVIMSTAVCHAAMSNSKVRKETRFLTDKMAYELNLNTAQYNDVYEINYDFISGVRYLMDDVLRGEEWALNRYYDYLDIRNDDLRWVLSRRQYSRFMQAAYFFRPIYVSGGHWSFRIYVTYTNPNHFYYPRPYHYRTYCGGHNRVHYHNVSYYRGRHNYPTYNGSFRIRDNKSVSYTHLTLPTNSRV
;
A
#
# COMPACT_ATOMS: atom_id res chain seq x y z
N MET A 1 -18.00 -58.32 31.61
CA MET A 1 -18.51 -57.14 30.84
C MET A 1 -17.41 -56.07 30.82
N LYS A 2 -16.68 -56.01 29.73
CA LYS A 2 -15.57 -55.06 29.57
C LYS A 2 -16.11 -53.77 28.99
N ARG A 3 -16.08 -52.67 29.74
CA ARG A 3 -16.42 -51.34 29.23
C ARG A 3 -15.20 -50.78 28.55
N ILE A 4 -15.25 -50.66 27.22
CA ILE A 4 -14.25 -49.99 26.40
C ILE A 4 -14.54 -48.49 26.47
N LEU A 5 -13.66 -47.76 27.17
CA LEU A 5 -13.66 -46.29 27.24
C LEU A 5 -12.99 -45.75 26.00
N PHE A 6 -13.76 -45.29 25.00
CA PHE A 6 -13.25 -44.55 23.87
C PHE A 6 -12.90 -43.13 24.31
N MET A 7 -11.62 -42.86 24.58
CA MET A 7 -11.14 -41.50 24.67
C MET A 7 -11.03 -40.91 23.26
N LEU A 8 -12.00 -40.05 22.94
CA LEU A 8 -11.95 -39.25 21.72
C LEU A 8 -10.91 -38.15 21.94
N PHE A 9 -9.70 -38.36 21.44
CA PHE A 9 -8.66 -37.34 21.38
C PHE A 9 -9.02 -36.38 20.25
N ALA A 10 -9.76 -35.31 20.57
CA ALA A 10 -9.95 -34.19 19.66
C ALA A 10 -8.60 -33.43 19.54
N VAL A 11 -7.81 -33.79 18.56
CA VAL A 11 -6.66 -33.01 18.12
C VAL A 11 -7.22 -31.75 17.49
N ILE A 12 -7.28 -30.67 18.25
CA ILE A 12 -7.50 -29.33 17.71
C ILE A 12 -6.22 -29.00 16.93
N MET A 13 -6.20 -29.32 15.65
CA MET A 13 -5.24 -28.77 14.71
C MET A 13 -5.56 -27.28 14.61
N SER A 14 -4.93 -26.47 15.45
CA SER A 14 -4.81 -25.04 15.20
C SER A 14 -3.96 -24.92 13.93
N THR A 15 -4.63 -24.83 12.78
CA THR A 15 -3.97 -24.41 11.56
C THR A 15 -3.52 -22.96 11.78
N ALA A 16 -2.30 -22.80 12.24
CA ALA A 16 -1.62 -21.52 12.15
C ALA A 16 -1.60 -21.17 10.66
N VAL A 17 -2.54 -20.32 10.23
CA VAL A 17 -2.54 -19.75 8.89
C VAL A 17 -1.32 -18.83 8.87
N CYS A 18 -0.18 -19.40 8.49
CA CYS A 18 1.03 -18.64 8.27
C CYS A 18 0.79 -17.79 7.02
N HIS A 19 0.33 -16.57 7.20
CA HIS A 19 0.24 -15.61 6.11
C HIS A 19 1.67 -15.25 5.72
N ALA A 20 2.19 -15.96 4.72
CA ALA A 20 3.53 -15.68 4.21
C ALA A 20 3.55 -14.25 3.64
N ALA A 21 4.52 -13.46 4.11
CA ALA A 21 4.74 -12.12 3.58
C ALA A 21 4.82 -12.15 2.05
N MET A 22 4.27 -11.13 1.41
CA MET A 22 4.20 -11.02 -0.05
C MET A 22 5.59 -11.19 -0.68
N SER A 23 5.74 -12.09 -1.66
CA SER A 23 7.00 -12.31 -2.37
C SER A 23 7.47 -11.07 -3.13
N ASN A 24 8.79 -10.94 -3.37
CA ASN A 24 9.35 -9.82 -4.12
C ASN A 24 8.76 -9.69 -5.53
N SER A 25 8.44 -10.78 -6.19
CA SER A 25 7.79 -10.79 -7.50
C SER A 25 6.39 -10.18 -7.42
N LYS A 26 5.62 -10.53 -6.38
CA LYS A 26 4.29 -9.98 -6.14
C LYS A 26 4.38 -8.49 -5.77
N VAL A 27 5.33 -8.07 -4.92
CA VAL A 27 5.59 -6.66 -4.63
C VAL A 27 5.80 -5.87 -5.91
N ARG A 28 6.69 -6.32 -6.81
CA ARG A 28 6.94 -5.64 -8.09
C ARG A 28 5.68 -5.55 -8.97
N LYS A 29 4.90 -6.63 -9.04
CA LYS A 29 3.66 -6.64 -9.83
C LYS A 29 2.63 -5.66 -9.28
N GLU A 30 2.38 -5.68 -7.97
CA GLU A 30 1.43 -4.76 -7.30
C GLU A 30 1.88 -3.31 -7.43
N THR A 31 3.17 -3.05 -7.21
CA THR A 31 3.76 -1.72 -7.39
C THR A 31 3.56 -1.21 -8.80
N ARG A 32 3.87 -2.04 -9.82
CA ARG A 32 3.68 -1.66 -11.21
C ARG A 32 2.21 -1.39 -11.52
N PHE A 33 1.31 -2.22 -11.03
CA PHE A 33 -0.12 -2.06 -11.29
C PHE A 33 -0.65 -0.75 -10.71
N LEU A 34 -0.34 -0.46 -9.43
CA LEU A 34 -0.70 0.79 -8.78
C LEU A 34 -0.12 2.00 -9.53
N THR A 35 1.17 1.94 -9.88
CA THR A 35 1.87 3.03 -10.58
C THR A 35 1.33 3.26 -11.99
N ASP A 36 1.03 2.21 -12.74
CA ASP A 36 0.44 2.27 -14.08
C ASP A 36 -0.90 3.02 -14.07
N LYS A 37 -1.78 2.72 -13.09
CA LYS A 37 -3.07 3.38 -12.95
C LYS A 37 -2.92 4.84 -12.49
N MET A 38 -1.99 5.10 -11.58
CA MET A 38 -1.64 6.48 -11.20
C MET A 38 -1.15 7.27 -12.43
N ALA A 39 -0.28 6.69 -13.24
CA ALA A 39 0.23 7.36 -14.44
C ALA A 39 -0.88 7.69 -15.43
N TYR A 40 -1.80 6.76 -15.65
CA TYR A 40 -2.94 6.94 -16.54
C TYR A 40 -3.87 8.07 -16.05
N GLU A 41 -4.31 8.02 -14.80
CA GLU A 41 -5.27 9.00 -14.28
C GLU A 41 -4.66 10.37 -14.00
N LEU A 42 -3.42 10.42 -13.55
CA LEU A 42 -2.74 11.68 -13.22
C LEU A 42 -1.97 12.26 -14.42
N ASN A 43 -1.93 11.55 -15.54
CA ASN A 43 -1.18 11.94 -16.74
C ASN A 43 0.30 12.21 -16.41
N LEU A 44 0.98 11.19 -15.87
CA LEU A 44 2.40 11.30 -15.52
C LEU A 44 3.27 11.22 -16.77
N ASN A 45 4.32 12.03 -16.80
CA ASN A 45 5.38 11.82 -17.80
C ASN A 45 6.29 10.64 -17.41
N THR A 46 7.19 10.25 -18.32
CA THR A 46 8.06 9.07 -18.11
C THR A 46 8.96 9.19 -16.88
N ALA A 47 9.51 10.39 -16.59
CA ALA A 47 10.34 10.60 -15.42
C ALA A 47 9.54 10.45 -14.13
N GLN A 48 8.36 11.08 -14.06
CA GLN A 48 7.44 10.92 -12.94
C GLN A 48 7.00 9.47 -12.75
N TYR A 49 6.70 8.76 -13.85
CA TYR A 49 6.28 7.35 -13.81
C TYR A 49 7.34 6.46 -13.14
N ASN A 50 8.60 6.65 -13.50
CA ASN A 50 9.71 5.88 -12.91
C ASN A 50 9.90 6.21 -11.43
N ASP A 51 9.92 7.49 -11.06
CA ASP A 51 10.07 7.90 -9.66
C ASP A 51 8.87 7.45 -8.80
N VAL A 52 7.63 7.56 -9.31
CA VAL A 52 6.43 7.06 -8.63
C VAL A 52 6.47 5.54 -8.44
N TYR A 53 7.05 4.79 -9.39
CA TYR A 53 7.25 3.34 -9.22
C TYR A 53 8.17 3.04 -8.04
N GLU A 54 9.28 3.73 -7.92
CA GLU A 54 10.24 3.53 -6.83
C GLU A 54 9.62 3.86 -5.47
N ILE A 55 8.91 4.99 -5.37
CA ILE A 55 8.20 5.40 -4.15
C ILE A 55 7.14 4.37 -3.74
N ASN A 56 6.35 3.90 -4.68
CA ASN A 56 5.34 2.86 -4.41
C ASN A 56 5.99 1.53 -4.02
N TYR A 57 7.14 1.18 -4.62
CA TYR A 57 7.89 -0.02 -4.28
C TYR A 57 8.38 0.02 -2.84
N ASP A 58 8.98 1.12 -2.40
CA ASP A 58 9.47 1.30 -1.04
C ASP A 58 8.34 1.17 -0.02
N PHE A 59 7.18 1.78 -0.32
CA PHE A 59 5.99 1.65 0.51
C PHE A 59 5.50 0.20 0.61
N ILE A 60 5.21 -0.44 -0.52
CA ILE A 60 4.64 -1.80 -0.55
C ILE A 60 5.62 -2.81 0.05
N SER A 61 6.93 -2.67 -0.25
CA SER A 61 7.97 -3.51 0.32
C SER A 61 8.09 -3.35 1.84
N GLY A 62 7.93 -2.14 2.36
CA GLY A 62 7.98 -1.86 3.79
C GLY A 62 6.78 -2.41 4.55
N VAL A 63 5.57 -2.20 4.01
CA VAL A 63 4.34 -2.58 4.73
C VAL A 63 4.01 -4.07 4.64
N ARG A 64 4.52 -4.81 3.66
CA ARG A 64 4.17 -6.23 3.44
C ARG A 64 4.37 -7.14 4.64
N TYR A 65 5.30 -6.79 5.53
CA TYR A 65 5.60 -7.55 6.74
C TYR A 65 4.78 -7.12 7.96
N LEU A 66 4.08 -5.98 7.85
CA LEU A 66 3.29 -5.42 8.94
C LEU A 66 1.81 -5.80 8.86
N MET A 67 1.33 -6.17 7.66
CA MET A 67 -0.11 -6.23 7.42
C MET A 67 -0.82 -7.33 8.21
N ASP A 68 -0.15 -8.43 8.52
CA ASP A 68 -0.73 -9.49 9.36
C ASP A 68 -0.84 -9.03 10.82
N ASP A 69 0.10 -8.21 11.31
CA ASP A 69 0.04 -7.60 12.64
C ASP A 69 -1.04 -6.50 12.69
N VAL A 70 -1.19 -5.73 11.63
CA VAL A 70 -2.29 -4.76 11.48
C VAL A 70 -3.64 -5.46 11.52
N LEU A 71 -3.78 -6.63 10.87
CA LEU A 71 -5.00 -7.45 10.93
C LEU A 71 -5.32 -7.95 12.34
N ARG A 72 -4.30 -8.28 13.13
CA ARG A 72 -4.46 -8.70 14.52
C ARG A 72 -4.74 -7.54 15.49
N GLY A 73 -4.70 -6.32 15.01
CA GLY A 73 -4.96 -5.15 15.82
C GLY A 73 -3.76 -4.62 16.59
N GLU A 74 -2.56 -4.99 16.21
CA GLU A 74 -1.34 -4.53 16.86
C GLU A 74 -1.11 -3.03 16.61
N GLU A 75 -1.18 -2.22 17.65
CA GLU A 75 -1.06 -0.76 17.55
C GLU A 75 0.29 -0.32 16.96
N TRP A 76 1.37 -1.00 17.34
CA TRP A 76 2.69 -0.71 16.80
C TRP A 76 2.77 -0.89 15.28
N ALA A 77 2.12 -1.94 14.75
CA ALA A 77 2.09 -2.23 13.33
C ALA A 77 1.26 -1.19 12.57
N LEU A 78 0.15 -0.77 13.14
CA LEU A 78 -0.69 0.28 12.59
C LEU A 78 0.05 1.63 12.54
N ASN A 79 0.74 2.00 13.63
CA ASN A 79 1.56 3.20 13.67
C ASN A 79 2.67 3.16 12.61
N ARG A 80 3.34 2.01 12.47
CA ARG A 80 4.39 1.83 11.47
C ARG A 80 3.86 1.87 10.03
N TYR A 81 2.66 1.32 9.79
CA TYR A 81 1.97 1.44 8.50
C TYR A 81 1.74 2.91 8.13
N TYR A 82 1.26 3.71 9.08
CA TYR A 82 1.05 5.14 8.84
C TYR A 82 2.35 5.91 8.61
N ASP A 83 3.45 5.53 9.26
CA ASP A 83 4.76 6.14 8.98
C ASP A 83 5.19 5.88 7.53
N TYR A 84 5.05 4.65 7.04
CA TYR A 84 5.32 4.33 5.63
C TYR A 84 4.40 5.09 4.67
N LEU A 85 3.12 5.22 5.01
CA LEU A 85 2.16 5.96 4.21
C LEU A 85 2.49 7.45 4.14
N ASP A 86 2.87 8.06 5.25
CA ASP A 86 3.27 9.46 5.32
C ASP A 86 4.54 9.73 4.50
N ILE A 87 5.55 8.87 4.64
CA ILE A 87 6.79 8.94 3.86
C ILE A 87 6.46 8.88 2.37
N ARG A 88 5.66 7.89 1.94
CA ARG A 88 5.23 7.75 0.56
C ARG A 88 4.52 9.00 0.04
N ASN A 89 3.55 9.51 0.79
CA ASN A 89 2.76 10.65 0.38
C ASN A 89 3.59 11.94 0.34
N ASP A 90 4.56 12.10 1.25
CA ASP A 90 5.50 13.21 1.20
C ASP A 90 6.48 13.10 0.02
N ASP A 91 6.98 11.90 -0.32
CA ASP A 91 7.84 11.69 -1.49
C ASP A 91 7.09 11.98 -2.80
N LEU A 92 5.84 11.51 -2.92
CA LEU A 92 4.98 11.82 -4.06
C LEU A 92 4.74 13.33 -4.23
N ARG A 93 4.73 14.11 -3.15
CA ARG A 93 4.60 15.56 -3.19
C ARG A 93 5.73 16.25 -3.95
N TRP A 94 6.93 15.66 -3.98
CA TRP A 94 8.08 16.18 -4.71
C TRP A 94 8.12 15.78 -6.18
N VAL A 95 7.40 14.71 -6.55
CA VAL A 95 7.34 14.18 -7.92
C VAL A 95 6.12 14.72 -8.68
N LEU A 96 4.98 14.84 -8.01
CA LEU A 96 3.73 15.28 -8.62
C LEU A 96 3.61 16.81 -8.62
N SER A 97 3.15 17.37 -9.74
CA SER A 97 2.73 18.78 -9.76
C SER A 97 1.59 19.01 -8.77
N ARG A 98 1.36 20.25 -8.34
CA ARG A 98 0.26 20.60 -7.43
C ARG A 98 -1.09 20.06 -7.91
N ARG A 99 -1.40 20.17 -9.21
CA ARG A 99 -2.65 19.68 -9.78
C ARG A 99 -2.74 18.14 -9.73
N GLN A 100 -1.66 17.44 -10.09
CA GLN A 100 -1.60 15.98 -10.03
C GLN A 100 -1.75 15.50 -8.59
N TYR A 101 -1.08 16.15 -7.63
CA TYR A 101 -1.17 15.79 -6.21
C TYR A 101 -2.59 16.03 -5.64
N SER A 102 -3.24 17.13 -6.02
CA SER A 102 -4.64 17.36 -5.62
C SER A 102 -5.58 16.27 -6.14
N ARG A 103 -5.40 15.80 -7.38
CA ARG A 103 -6.17 14.67 -7.93
C ARG A 103 -5.83 13.34 -7.23
N PHE A 104 -4.55 13.11 -6.94
CA PHE A 104 -4.10 11.97 -6.16
C PHE A 104 -4.80 11.89 -4.80
N MET A 105 -4.93 13.01 -4.10
CA MET A 105 -5.62 13.09 -2.80
C MET A 105 -7.12 12.79 -2.87
N GLN A 106 -7.75 13.02 -4.00
CA GLN A 106 -9.18 12.74 -4.22
C GLN A 106 -9.46 11.26 -4.51
N ALA A 107 -8.46 10.52 -5.00
CA ALA A 107 -8.57 9.11 -5.33
C ALA A 107 -8.12 8.23 -4.14
N ALA A 108 -9.07 7.79 -3.31
CA ALA A 108 -8.76 7.00 -2.10
C ALA A 108 -7.92 5.75 -2.41
N TYR A 109 -8.13 5.11 -3.57
CA TYR A 109 -7.36 3.94 -4.01
C TYR A 109 -5.90 4.25 -4.38
N PHE A 110 -5.55 5.53 -4.59
CA PHE A 110 -4.17 5.99 -4.72
C PHE A 110 -3.61 6.49 -3.40
N PHE A 111 -4.37 7.32 -2.71
CA PHE A 111 -3.91 7.99 -1.51
C PHE A 111 -3.79 7.05 -0.30
N ARG A 112 -4.73 6.11 -0.17
CA ARG A 112 -4.74 5.02 0.83
C ARG A 112 -4.84 3.68 0.14
N PRO A 113 -3.74 3.16 -0.43
CA PRO A 113 -3.80 2.06 -1.39
C PRO A 113 -4.18 0.72 -0.77
N ILE A 114 -4.10 0.56 0.55
CA ILE A 114 -4.43 -0.68 1.24
C ILE A 114 -5.70 -0.50 2.08
N TYR A 115 -6.51 -1.55 2.15
CA TYR A 115 -7.67 -1.65 3.05
C TYR A 115 -7.74 -3.04 3.68
N VAL A 116 -8.44 -3.12 4.80
CA VAL A 116 -8.73 -4.34 5.53
C VAL A 116 -10.24 -4.58 5.50
N SER A 117 -10.66 -5.80 5.18
CA SER A 117 -12.07 -6.21 5.21
C SER A 117 -12.17 -7.72 5.39
N GLY A 118 -13.09 -8.18 6.24
CA GLY A 118 -13.38 -9.61 6.44
C GLY A 118 -12.17 -10.44 6.91
N GLY A 119 -11.28 -9.85 7.72
CA GLY A 119 -10.06 -10.53 8.19
C GLY A 119 -8.95 -10.67 7.15
N HIS A 120 -9.08 -9.97 6.02
CA HIS A 120 -8.06 -9.93 4.97
C HIS A 120 -7.67 -8.50 4.64
N TRP A 121 -6.46 -8.31 4.10
CA TRP A 121 -6.03 -7.05 3.53
C TRP A 121 -5.82 -7.15 2.02
N SER A 122 -6.08 -6.05 1.31
CA SER A 122 -5.96 -6.01 -0.14
C SER A 122 -5.62 -4.59 -0.62
N PHE A 123 -5.25 -4.48 -1.90
CA PHE A 123 -5.07 -3.19 -2.54
C PHE A 123 -6.40 -2.63 -3.02
N ARG A 124 -6.72 -1.41 -2.58
CA ARG A 124 -7.95 -0.70 -2.91
C ARG A 124 -8.12 -0.45 -4.41
N ILE A 125 -7.03 -0.38 -5.15
CA ILE A 125 -7.03 -0.19 -6.60
C ILE A 125 -7.84 -1.25 -7.35
N TYR A 126 -7.95 -2.47 -6.83
CA TYR A 126 -8.71 -3.56 -7.45
C TYR A 126 -10.24 -3.39 -7.40
N VAL A 127 -10.72 -2.45 -6.60
CA VAL A 127 -12.15 -2.09 -6.61
C VAL A 127 -12.51 -1.33 -7.89
N THR A 128 -11.57 -0.53 -8.39
CA THR A 128 -11.75 0.29 -9.61
C THR A 128 -11.25 -0.43 -10.85
N TYR A 129 -10.14 -1.15 -10.75
CA TYR A 129 -9.46 -1.84 -11.85
C TYR A 129 -9.41 -3.33 -11.59
N THR A 130 -10.44 -4.05 -12.01
CA THR A 130 -10.63 -5.48 -11.70
C THR A 130 -9.69 -6.43 -12.43
N ASN A 131 -9.11 -6.00 -13.58
CA ASN A 131 -8.17 -6.83 -14.34
C ASN A 131 -6.71 -6.57 -13.92
N PRO A 132 -6.08 -7.44 -13.11
CA PRO A 132 -4.72 -7.24 -12.60
C PRO A 132 -3.62 -7.47 -13.66
N ASN A 133 -4.00 -7.83 -14.89
CA ASN A 133 -3.06 -8.09 -15.99
C ASN A 133 -3.10 -7.01 -17.07
N HIS A 134 -4.02 -6.05 -16.98
CA HIS A 134 -4.08 -4.94 -17.92
C HIS A 134 -3.16 -3.80 -17.49
N PHE A 135 -2.31 -3.33 -18.41
CA PHE A 135 -1.38 -2.22 -18.21
C PHE A 135 -1.47 -1.26 -19.39
N TYR A 136 -1.44 0.04 -19.10
CA TYR A 136 -1.45 1.11 -20.11
C TYR A 136 -0.04 1.45 -20.59
N TYR A 137 0.99 1.23 -19.75
CA TYR A 137 2.38 1.65 -20.01
C TYR A 137 3.34 0.46 -19.99
N PRO A 138 4.48 0.56 -20.68
CA PRO A 138 5.56 -0.42 -20.55
C PRO A 138 6.08 -0.48 -19.11
N ARG A 139 6.93 -1.47 -18.83
CA ARG A 139 7.53 -1.59 -17.49
C ARG A 139 8.39 -0.37 -17.18
N PRO A 140 8.39 0.10 -15.90
CA PRO A 140 9.31 1.14 -15.44
C PRO A 140 10.76 0.75 -15.68
N TYR A 141 11.66 1.72 -15.85
CA TYR A 141 13.07 1.47 -16.18
C TYR A 141 13.72 0.52 -15.16
N HIS A 142 13.53 0.78 -13.86
CA HIS A 142 14.11 -0.03 -12.78
C HIS A 142 13.20 -1.15 -12.27
N TYR A 143 12.23 -1.64 -13.07
CA TYR A 143 11.24 -2.63 -12.64
C TYR A 143 11.85 -3.88 -11.98
N ARG A 144 12.98 -4.39 -12.52
CA ARG A 144 13.64 -5.59 -12.00
C ARG A 144 14.78 -5.33 -11.03
N THR A 145 15.39 -4.16 -11.12
CA THR A 145 16.66 -3.84 -10.44
C THR A 145 16.47 -3.00 -9.20
N TYR A 146 15.40 -2.22 -9.11
CA TYR A 146 15.15 -1.40 -7.93
C TYR A 146 14.89 -2.27 -6.69
N CYS A 147 15.57 -1.92 -5.60
CA CYS A 147 15.49 -2.63 -4.32
C CYS A 147 15.53 -1.68 -3.10
N GLY A 148 15.07 -0.43 -3.27
CA GLY A 148 14.97 0.53 -2.15
C GLY A 148 16.11 1.54 -2.05
N GLY A 149 16.96 1.68 -3.08
CA GLY A 149 18.13 2.56 -3.04
C GLY A 149 17.80 4.05 -2.82
N HIS A 150 16.60 4.51 -3.14
CA HIS A 150 16.16 5.88 -2.97
C HIS A 150 15.28 6.10 -1.74
N ASN A 151 15.16 5.09 -0.87
CA ASN A 151 14.44 5.20 0.38
C ASN A 151 15.11 6.25 1.30
N ARG A 152 14.31 7.04 2.00
CA ARG A 152 14.77 8.12 2.92
C ARG A 152 15.75 7.67 3.98
N VAL A 153 15.75 6.41 4.37
CA VAL A 153 16.71 5.86 5.35
C VAL A 153 18.15 6.09 4.90
N HIS A 154 18.40 6.14 3.58
CA HIS A 154 19.72 6.40 3.00
C HIS A 154 20.02 7.89 2.82
N TYR A 155 19.07 8.79 3.12
CA TYR A 155 19.14 10.24 2.87
C TYR A 155 18.81 11.07 4.12
N HIS A 156 19.19 10.62 5.31
CA HIS A 156 18.94 11.32 6.58
C HIS A 156 17.48 11.73 6.78
N ASN A 157 16.53 10.88 6.38
CA ASN A 157 15.09 11.12 6.37
C ASN A 157 14.60 12.27 5.47
N VAL A 158 15.42 12.76 4.57
CA VAL A 158 15.03 13.72 3.54
C VAL A 158 14.61 12.97 2.28
N SER A 159 13.61 13.47 1.55
CA SER A 159 13.19 12.89 0.28
C SER A 159 14.31 12.95 -0.77
N TYR A 160 14.66 11.82 -1.36
CA TYR A 160 15.55 11.73 -2.51
C TYR A 160 15.00 12.53 -3.72
N TYR A 161 13.69 12.63 -3.84
CA TYR A 161 13.00 13.26 -4.96
C TYR A 161 12.90 14.78 -4.85
N ARG A 162 13.34 15.36 -3.73
CA ARG A 162 13.32 16.81 -3.52
C ARG A 162 14.21 17.53 -4.53
N GLY A 163 13.61 18.46 -5.29
CA GLY A 163 14.32 19.26 -6.31
C GLY A 163 14.60 18.52 -7.64
N ARG A 164 14.16 17.26 -7.81
CA ARG A 164 14.34 16.52 -9.07
C ARG A 164 13.33 16.92 -10.16
N HIS A 165 12.17 17.38 -9.74
CA HIS A 165 11.11 17.86 -10.64
C HIS A 165 10.91 19.36 -10.44
N ASN A 166 10.87 20.10 -11.54
CA ASN A 166 10.73 21.56 -11.50
C ASN A 166 9.23 21.97 -11.52
N TYR A 167 8.49 21.55 -10.49
CA TYR A 167 7.08 21.92 -10.31
C TYR A 167 6.86 22.62 -8.98
N PRO A 168 5.84 23.52 -8.90
CA PRO A 168 5.34 23.96 -7.62
C PRO A 168 4.82 22.78 -6.80
N THR A 169 5.40 22.54 -5.62
CA THR A 169 5.02 21.46 -4.73
C THR A 169 3.66 21.73 -4.08
N TYR A 170 2.97 20.66 -3.74
CA TYR A 170 1.75 20.73 -2.94
C TYR A 170 2.11 21.05 -1.48
N ASN A 171 1.49 22.10 -0.91
CA ASN A 171 1.77 22.60 0.45
C ASN A 171 0.64 22.31 1.44
N GLY A 172 -0.45 21.64 1.01
CA GLY A 172 -1.54 21.27 1.90
C GLY A 172 -1.22 20.09 2.81
N SER A 173 -2.15 19.76 3.71
CA SER A 173 -2.04 18.58 4.56
C SER A 173 -2.16 17.30 3.74
N PHE A 174 -1.30 16.31 4.04
CA PHE A 174 -1.32 14.98 3.42
C PHE A 174 -1.29 13.85 4.47
N ARG A 175 -1.18 14.21 5.75
CA ARG A 175 -1.24 13.24 6.85
C ARG A 175 -2.68 13.04 7.28
N ILE A 176 -3.25 11.91 6.93
CA ILE A 176 -4.60 11.53 7.38
C ILE A 176 -4.44 10.40 8.38
N ARG A 177 -4.94 10.62 9.58
CA ARG A 177 -5.11 9.61 10.62
C ARG A 177 -6.58 9.40 10.83
N ASP A 178 -6.99 8.16 10.95
CA ASP A 178 -8.31 7.85 11.47
C ASP A 178 -8.31 8.24 12.95
N ASN A 179 -9.37 8.92 13.43
CA ASN A 179 -9.46 9.30 14.82
C ASN A 179 -9.34 8.05 15.71
N LYS A 180 -8.68 8.17 16.86
CA LYS A 180 -8.40 7.06 17.81
C LYS A 180 -9.63 6.25 18.26
N SER A 181 -10.83 6.76 18.04
CA SER A 181 -12.11 6.08 18.30
C SER A 181 -12.59 5.17 17.19
N VAL A 182 -11.88 5.14 16.06
CA VAL A 182 -12.28 4.39 14.91
C VAL A 182 -11.62 3.03 14.96
N SER A 183 -12.39 2.08 15.46
CA SER A 183 -12.18 0.64 15.34
C SER A 183 -11.66 0.30 13.93
N TYR A 184 -10.88 -0.78 13.80
CA TYR A 184 -10.34 -1.36 12.55
C TYR A 184 -11.25 -1.35 11.32
N THR A 185 -12.53 -1.03 11.48
CA THR A 185 -13.55 -0.89 10.45
C THR A 185 -13.30 0.23 9.44
N HIS A 186 -12.44 1.22 9.72
CA HIS A 186 -12.21 2.35 8.80
C HIS A 186 -11.10 2.14 7.76
N LEU A 187 -10.40 1.01 7.80
CA LEU A 187 -9.70 0.51 6.63
C LEU A 187 -10.66 -0.20 5.65
N THR A 188 -11.95 -0.31 6.01
CA THR A 188 -12.99 -0.93 5.17
C THR A 188 -13.51 0.05 4.11
N LEU A 189 -13.99 -0.51 3.00
CA LEU A 189 -14.70 0.23 1.97
C LEU A 189 -16.00 0.83 2.53
N PRO A 190 -16.38 2.06 2.14
CA PRO A 190 -17.74 2.51 2.36
C PRO A 190 -18.68 1.55 1.61
N THR A 191 -19.57 0.91 2.31
CA THR A 191 -20.70 0.18 1.69
C THR A 191 -21.54 1.22 0.96
N ASN A 192 -21.59 1.17 -0.37
CA ASN A 192 -22.57 1.88 -1.15
C ASN A 192 -23.95 1.31 -0.81
N SER A 193 -24.63 1.88 0.16
CA SER A 193 -26.06 1.73 0.29
C SER A 193 -26.72 2.52 -0.84
N ARG A 194 -26.97 1.88 -1.97
CA ARG A 194 -27.99 2.34 -2.90
C ARG A 194 -29.33 1.90 -2.32
N VAL A 195 -30.08 2.85 -1.86
CA VAL A 195 -31.55 2.80 -1.76
C VAL A 195 -32.09 3.19 -3.12
#